data_3e90d7c5576e0c3cd87300d075e449d6
#
_entry.id   3e90d7c5576e0c3cd87300d075e449d6
#
_cell.length_a   1.000
_cell.length_b   1.000
_cell.length_c   1.000
_cell.angle_alpha   90.00
_cell.angle_beta   90.00
_cell.angle_gamma   90.00
#
_symmetry.space_group_name_H-M   'P 1'
#
loop_
_entity.id
_entity.type
_entity.pdbx_description
1 polymer ?
#
loop_
_entity_poly.entity_id
_entity_poly.type
_entity_poly.pdbx_seq_one_letter_code
_entity_poly.pdbx_strand_id
1 'polypeptide(L)'
;LNSKEAVGSLLSSYFARVFEAVCRGQLYGHIIKYLRTYPSIVDVLIRCGENPSLLRCLKWLIIVDDKDGYEVERWCEFKLEVFSKAFEGLKNSLQRDPFLVESLLELLTELVQRHMMMYHKHELLASLLEPSRVALLLEIAIGKEAYSIAAVRLLTELVVHSKNVEGMEAAASLEGFFGQFQACFGELVGQIDRPSLKSLELMEMLAQSLRLKRRVVSPAHFPVFNRLLDLMAKH
;
A
#
# COMPACT_ATOMS: atom_id res chain seq x y z
N LEU A 1 -23.43 -10.36 -3.63
CA LEU A 1 -22.56 -9.65 -2.66
C LEU A 1 -23.32 -8.70 -1.70
N ASN A 2 -24.58 -8.39 -1.98
CA ASN A 2 -25.40 -7.52 -1.12
C ASN A 2 -26.12 -8.25 0.02
N SER A 3 -26.02 -9.58 0.11
CA SER A 3 -26.57 -10.34 1.23
C SER A 3 -25.67 -10.21 2.46
N LYS A 4 -26.27 -10.19 3.64
CA LYS A 4 -25.53 -10.18 4.92
C LYS A 4 -24.87 -11.54 5.22
N GLU A 5 -25.08 -12.53 4.39
CA GLU A 5 -24.50 -13.87 4.53
C GLU A 5 -23.09 -13.87 3.95
N ALA A 6 -22.17 -14.50 4.66
CA ALA A 6 -20.81 -14.69 4.19
C ALA A 6 -20.82 -15.45 2.85
N VAL A 7 -20.28 -14.83 1.81
CA VAL A 7 -20.14 -15.47 0.51
C VAL A 7 -19.15 -16.62 0.67
N GLY A 8 -19.56 -17.84 0.41
CA GLY A 8 -18.71 -19.02 0.53
C GLY A 8 -17.40 -18.86 -0.28
N SER A 9 -16.30 -19.36 0.24
CA SER A 9 -14.96 -19.19 -0.34
C SER A 9 -14.87 -19.66 -1.80
N LEU A 10 -15.58 -20.71 -2.14
CA LEU A 10 -15.65 -21.25 -3.50
C LEU A 10 -16.34 -20.26 -4.46
N LEU A 11 -17.50 -19.72 -4.07
CA LEU A 11 -18.24 -18.75 -4.89
C LEU A 11 -17.42 -17.45 -5.07
N SER A 12 -16.75 -16.99 -4.03
CA SER A 12 -15.85 -15.83 -4.09
C SER A 12 -14.69 -16.05 -5.06
N SER A 13 -14.10 -17.25 -5.06
CA SER A 13 -13.03 -17.62 -5.99
C SER A 13 -13.50 -17.65 -7.44
N TYR A 14 -14.67 -18.20 -7.70
CA TYR A 14 -15.24 -18.18 -9.05
C TYR A 14 -15.59 -16.79 -9.50
N PHE A 15 -16.21 -15.99 -8.64
CA PHE A 15 -16.50 -14.58 -8.93
C PHE A 15 -15.21 -13.82 -9.29
N ALA A 16 -14.15 -13.93 -8.49
CA ALA A 16 -12.89 -13.26 -8.73
C ALA A 16 -12.23 -13.69 -10.06
N ARG A 17 -12.29 -14.97 -10.42
CA ARG A 17 -11.78 -15.46 -11.71
C ARG A 17 -12.55 -14.91 -12.91
N VAL A 18 -13.88 -14.89 -12.82
CA VAL A 18 -14.73 -14.30 -13.87
C VAL A 18 -14.44 -12.81 -13.97
N PHE A 19 -14.38 -12.10 -12.84
CA PHE A 19 -14.07 -10.68 -12.79
C PHE A 19 -12.69 -10.38 -13.41
N GLU A 20 -11.66 -11.14 -13.04
CA GLU A 20 -10.32 -11.04 -13.61
C GLU A 20 -10.32 -11.24 -15.14
N ALA A 21 -11.01 -12.30 -15.62
CA ALA A 21 -11.09 -12.60 -17.04
C ALA A 21 -11.76 -11.46 -17.83
N VAL A 22 -12.80 -10.86 -17.26
CA VAL A 22 -13.49 -9.73 -17.87
C VAL A 22 -12.64 -8.46 -17.84
N CYS A 23 -11.91 -8.20 -16.72
CA CYS A 23 -10.98 -7.08 -16.61
C CYS A 23 -9.80 -7.20 -17.59
N ARG A 24 -9.34 -8.39 -17.90
CA ARG A 24 -8.29 -8.62 -18.91
C ARG A 24 -8.76 -8.51 -20.34
N GLY A 25 -10.07 -8.63 -20.56
CA GLY A 25 -10.69 -8.61 -21.87
C GLY A 25 -11.09 -7.22 -22.35
N GLN A 26 -11.69 -7.17 -23.54
CA GLN A 26 -12.17 -5.91 -24.16
C GLN A 26 -13.36 -5.28 -23.40
N LEU A 27 -13.97 -6.00 -22.46
CA LEU A 27 -15.14 -5.54 -21.69
C LEU A 27 -14.76 -4.67 -20.47
N TYR A 28 -13.48 -4.48 -20.21
CA TYR A 28 -13.01 -3.73 -19.05
C TYR A 28 -13.63 -2.33 -18.95
N GLY A 29 -13.61 -1.55 -20.02
CA GLY A 29 -14.22 -0.22 -20.07
C GLY A 29 -15.70 -0.20 -19.69
N HIS A 30 -16.46 -1.22 -20.13
CA HIS A 30 -17.88 -1.36 -19.78
C HIS A 30 -18.06 -1.67 -18.28
N ILE A 31 -17.21 -2.51 -17.71
CA ILE A 31 -17.27 -2.83 -16.26
C ILE A 31 -17.05 -1.58 -15.43
N ILE A 32 -16.04 -0.81 -15.73
CA ILE A 32 -15.77 0.38 -14.94
C ILE A 32 -16.87 1.41 -15.10
N LYS A 33 -17.37 1.62 -16.31
CA LYS A 33 -18.54 2.48 -16.51
C LYS A 33 -19.71 2.03 -15.63
N TYR A 34 -19.93 0.73 -15.54
CA TYR A 34 -20.93 0.16 -14.65
C TYR A 34 -20.60 0.38 -13.17
N LEU A 35 -19.36 0.11 -12.74
CA LEU A 35 -18.94 0.28 -11.34
C LEU A 35 -18.98 1.74 -10.88
N ARG A 36 -18.72 2.70 -11.75
CA ARG A 36 -18.92 4.13 -11.47
C ARG A 36 -20.38 4.48 -11.22
N THR A 37 -21.30 3.76 -11.83
CA THR A 37 -22.73 3.91 -11.55
C THR A 37 -23.12 3.29 -10.19
N TYR A 38 -22.34 2.31 -9.70
CA TYR A 38 -22.57 1.60 -8.44
C TYR A 38 -21.31 1.60 -7.54
N PRO A 39 -20.87 2.78 -7.04
CA PRO A 39 -19.63 2.89 -6.26
C PRO A 39 -19.66 2.08 -4.95
N SER A 40 -20.83 1.71 -4.46
CA SER A 40 -21.01 0.83 -3.29
C SER A 40 -20.40 -0.57 -3.46
N ILE A 41 -20.14 -1.02 -4.69
CA ILE A 41 -19.48 -2.31 -4.94
C ILE A 41 -18.07 -2.32 -4.37
N VAL A 42 -17.33 -1.23 -4.48
CA VAL A 42 -15.98 -1.10 -3.91
C VAL A 42 -16.04 -1.27 -2.39
N ASP A 43 -17.00 -0.63 -1.73
CA ASP A 43 -17.18 -0.73 -0.28
C ASP A 43 -17.55 -2.15 0.15
N VAL A 44 -18.34 -2.86 -0.69
CA VAL A 44 -18.68 -4.27 -0.45
C VAL A 44 -17.44 -5.15 -0.59
N LEU A 45 -16.62 -4.94 -1.63
CA LEU A 45 -15.38 -5.70 -1.83
C LEU A 45 -14.40 -5.51 -0.66
N ILE A 46 -14.29 -4.29 -0.14
CA ILE A 46 -13.46 -4.00 1.03
C ILE A 46 -14.01 -4.69 2.28
N ARG A 47 -15.30 -4.56 2.56
CA ARG A 47 -15.93 -5.22 3.71
C ARG A 47 -15.85 -6.74 3.70
N CYS A 48 -15.83 -7.32 2.52
CA CYS A 48 -15.65 -8.76 2.33
C CYS A 48 -14.17 -9.15 2.17
N GLY A 49 -13.26 -8.26 2.51
CA GLY A 49 -11.82 -8.40 2.27
C GLY A 49 -11.13 -9.44 3.15
N GLU A 50 -11.80 -10.00 4.16
CA GLU A 50 -11.38 -11.25 4.81
C GLU A 50 -11.20 -12.40 3.79
N ASN A 51 -11.89 -12.31 2.65
CA ASN A 51 -11.73 -13.24 1.56
C ASN A 51 -10.72 -12.71 0.53
N PRO A 52 -9.50 -13.28 0.43
CA PRO A 52 -8.45 -12.80 -0.45
C PRO A 52 -8.86 -12.76 -1.93
N SER A 53 -9.81 -13.63 -2.32
CA SER A 53 -10.31 -13.66 -3.69
C SER A 53 -11.09 -12.39 -4.06
N LEU A 54 -11.82 -11.81 -3.11
CA LEU A 54 -12.57 -10.57 -3.35
C LEU A 54 -11.67 -9.35 -3.33
N LEU A 55 -10.64 -9.29 -2.47
CA LEU A 55 -9.61 -8.25 -2.54
C LEU A 55 -8.86 -8.25 -3.87
N ARG A 56 -8.68 -9.41 -4.49
CA ARG A 56 -8.13 -9.53 -5.82
C ARG A 56 -8.90 -8.74 -6.87
N CYS A 57 -10.21 -8.59 -6.71
CA CYS A 57 -11.03 -7.77 -7.60
C CYS A 57 -10.65 -6.28 -7.50
N LEU A 58 -10.39 -5.77 -6.28
CA LEU A 58 -9.92 -4.40 -6.09
C LEU A 58 -8.57 -4.15 -6.79
N LYS A 59 -7.65 -5.12 -6.69
CA LYS A 59 -6.37 -5.06 -7.40
C LYS A 59 -6.57 -4.90 -8.91
N TRP A 60 -7.46 -5.70 -9.50
CA TRP A 60 -7.73 -5.61 -10.95
C TRP A 60 -8.34 -4.27 -11.34
N LEU A 61 -9.19 -3.68 -10.51
CA LEU A 61 -9.74 -2.35 -10.74
C LEU A 61 -8.70 -1.25 -10.80
N ILE A 62 -7.58 -1.40 -10.10
CA ILE A 62 -6.53 -0.39 -10.04
C ILE A 62 -5.44 -0.65 -11.09
N ILE A 63 -5.05 -1.91 -11.30
CA ILE A 63 -3.87 -2.26 -12.11
C ILE A 63 -4.16 -2.18 -13.62
N VAL A 64 -5.36 -2.53 -14.05
CA VAL A 64 -5.66 -2.57 -15.47
C VAL A 64 -5.77 -1.17 -16.04
N ASP A 65 -4.99 -0.89 -17.07
CA ASP A 65 -5.08 0.35 -17.84
C ASP A 65 -5.92 0.16 -19.09
N ASP A 66 -6.69 1.18 -19.43
CA ASP A 66 -7.43 1.22 -20.68
C ASP A 66 -6.41 1.39 -21.82
N LYS A 67 -6.39 0.41 -22.72
CA LYS A 67 -5.48 0.40 -23.88
C LYS A 67 -5.95 1.36 -24.97
N ASP A 68 -7.21 1.74 -24.96
CA ASP A 68 -7.82 2.50 -26.04
C ASP A 68 -7.81 4.03 -25.84
N GLY A 69 -7.26 4.51 -24.70
CA GLY A 69 -6.90 5.94 -24.51
C GLY A 69 -8.07 6.93 -24.42
N TYR A 70 -9.32 6.51 -24.51
CA TYR A 70 -10.47 7.40 -24.66
C TYR A 70 -10.93 8.14 -23.40
N GLU A 71 -10.51 7.73 -22.20
CA GLU A 71 -10.93 8.35 -20.94
C GLU A 71 -9.86 8.30 -19.85
N VAL A 72 -8.61 8.51 -20.21
CA VAL A 72 -7.44 8.36 -19.30
C VAL A 72 -7.60 9.15 -17.99
N GLU A 73 -8.05 10.42 -18.04
CA GLU A 73 -8.23 11.23 -16.84
C GLU A 73 -9.32 10.69 -15.91
N ARG A 74 -10.47 10.30 -16.47
CA ARG A 74 -11.57 9.74 -15.66
C ARG A 74 -11.24 8.40 -15.01
N TRP A 75 -10.29 7.67 -15.60
CA TRP A 75 -9.77 6.44 -15.04
C TRP A 75 -8.90 6.69 -13.82
N CYS A 76 -8.07 7.72 -13.88
CA CYS A 76 -7.24 8.11 -12.76
C CYS A 76 -8.08 8.46 -11.53
N GLU A 77 -9.11 9.27 -11.71
CA GLU A 77 -10.05 9.62 -10.63
C GLU A 77 -10.68 8.40 -9.98
N PHE A 78 -11.16 7.44 -10.78
CA PHE A 78 -11.77 6.22 -10.26
C PHE A 78 -10.77 5.36 -9.50
N LYS A 79 -9.57 5.16 -10.04
CA LYS A 79 -8.49 4.41 -9.37
C LYS A 79 -8.10 5.05 -8.04
N LEU A 80 -7.98 6.37 -8.01
CA LEU A 80 -7.71 7.13 -6.78
C LEU A 80 -8.84 7.00 -5.76
N GLU A 81 -10.09 6.98 -6.21
CA GLU A 81 -11.24 6.74 -5.33
C GLU A 81 -11.18 5.34 -4.71
N VAL A 82 -10.99 4.29 -5.53
CA VAL A 82 -10.85 2.90 -5.03
C VAL A 82 -9.71 2.80 -4.02
N PHE A 83 -8.60 3.43 -4.33
CA PHE A 83 -7.43 3.47 -3.48
C PHE A 83 -7.71 4.20 -2.14
N SER A 84 -8.37 5.35 -2.19
CA SER A 84 -8.76 6.10 -1.00
C SER A 84 -9.71 5.29 -0.11
N LYS A 85 -10.68 4.60 -0.70
CA LYS A 85 -11.58 3.70 0.03
C LYS A 85 -10.85 2.52 0.65
N ALA A 86 -9.82 1.98 0.00
CA ALA A 86 -8.98 0.93 0.58
C ALA A 86 -8.24 1.44 1.84
N PHE A 87 -7.74 2.67 1.82
CA PHE A 87 -7.13 3.31 2.99
C PHE A 87 -8.13 3.60 4.12
N GLU A 88 -9.34 4.04 3.80
CA GLU A 88 -10.40 4.20 4.79
C GLU A 88 -10.78 2.84 5.41
N GLY A 89 -10.89 1.80 4.58
CA GLY A 89 -11.08 0.43 5.03
C GLY A 89 -9.99 -0.02 6.00
N LEU A 90 -8.72 0.24 5.67
CA LEU A 90 -7.58 -0.02 6.53
C LEU A 90 -7.73 0.67 7.88
N LYS A 91 -7.97 1.98 7.90
CA LYS A 91 -8.16 2.78 9.11
C LYS A 91 -9.29 2.26 10.00
N ASN A 92 -10.43 1.93 9.39
CA ASN A 92 -11.62 1.47 10.11
C ASN A 92 -11.48 0.05 10.66
N SER A 93 -10.56 -0.75 10.12
CA SER A 93 -10.36 -2.16 10.48
C SER A 93 -9.24 -2.38 11.50
N LEU A 94 -8.40 -1.39 11.79
CA LEU A 94 -7.22 -1.52 12.66
C LEU A 94 -7.49 -2.18 14.02
N GLN A 95 -8.64 -1.92 14.63
CA GLN A 95 -9.01 -2.45 15.95
C GLN A 95 -10.00 -3.61 15.89
N ARG A 96 -10.51 -3.93 14.69
CA ARG A 96 -11.64 -4.86 14.54
C ARG A 96 -11.27 -6.13 13.80
N ASP A 97 -10.39 -6.02 12.81
CA ASP A 97 -10.12 -7.10 11.88
C ASP A 97 -8.65 -7.08 11.42
N PRO A 98 -7.76 -7.73 12.21
CA PRO A 98 -6.33 -7.80 11.88
C PRO A 98 -6.04 -8.45 10.52
N PHE A 99 -6.84 -9.44 10.10
CA PHE A 99 -6.64 -10.11 8.81
C PHE A 99 -6.97 -9.19 7.64
N LEU A 100 -8.04 -8.40 7.75
CA LEU A 100 -8.37 -7.41 6.74
C LEU A 100 -7.30 -6.32 6.65
N VAL A 101 -6.76 -5.87 7.79
CA VAL A 101 -5.67 -4.90 7.84
C VAL A 101 -4.45 -5.43 7.08
N GLU A 102 -4.00 -6.64 7.39
CA GLU A 102 -2.86 -7.28 6.73
C GLU A 102 -3.10 -7.41 5.21
N SER A 103 -4.25 -7.93 4.83
CA SER A 103 -4.63 -8.12 3.43
C SER A 103 -4.70 -6.80 2.64
N LEU A 104 -5.18 -5.72 3.25
CA LEU A 104 -5.19 -4.38 2.62
C LEU A 104 -3.78 -3.81 2.50
N LEU A 105 -2.92 -3.98 3.49
CA LEU A 105 -1.51 -3.57 3.42
C LEU A 105 -0.75 -4.33 2.34
N GLU A 106 -0.97 -5.64 2.21
CA GLU A 106 -0.39 -6.45 1.14
C GLU A 106 -0.89 -6.01 -0.24
N LEU A 107 -2.20 -5.73 -0.38
CA LEU A 107 -2.77 -5.18 -1.60
C LEU A 107 -2.08 -3.86 -1.98
N LEU A 108 -1.97 -2.93 -1.03
CA LEU A 108 -1.32 -1.63 -1.26
C LEU A 108 0.15 -1.80 -1.63
N THR A 109 0.87 -2.72 -0.97
CA THR A 109 2.28 -3.04 -1.30
C THR A 109 2.40 -3.54 -2.75
N GLU A 110 1.55 -4.47 -3.15
CA GLU A 110 1.56 -5.00 -4.51
C GLU A 110 1.21 -3.91 -5.55
N LEU A 111 0.30 -3.00 -5.21
CA LEU A 111 -0.04 -1.87 -6.07
C LEU A 111 1.16 -0.93 -6.27
N VAL A 112 1.90 -0.64 -5.19
CA VAL A 112 3.13 0.19 -5.29
C VAL A 112 4.19 -0.50 -6.14
N GLN A 113 4.43 -1.80 -5.95
CA GLN A 113 5.38 -2.57 -6.76
C GLN A 113 5.04 -2.56 -8.25
N ARG A 114 3.76 -2.54 -8.58
CA ARG A 114 3.29 -2.53 -9.97
C ARG A 114 3.04 -1.16 -10.56
N HIS A 115 3.11 -0.09 -9.77
CA HIS A 115 2.79 1.27 -10.21
C HIS A 115 3.63 1.71 -11.42
N MET A 116 4.86 1.21 -11.57
CA MET A 116 5.73 1.51 -12.72
C MET A 116 5.15 1.09 -14.08
N MET A 117 4.16 0.19 -14.07
CA MET A 117 3.46 -0.29 -15.26
C MET A 117 2.17 0.51 -15.56
N MET A 118 1.84 1.51 -14.74
CA MET A 118 0.60 2.29 -14.87
C MET A 118 0.88 3.66 -15.48
N TYR A 119 -0.08 4.16 -16.28
CA TYR A 119 0.01 5.51 -16.86
C TYR A 119 -0.02 6.60 -15.79
N HIS A 120 -0.83 6.43 -14.74
CA HIS A 120 -1.03 7.39 -13.64
C HIS A 120 -0.24 7.04 -12.36
N LYS A 121 0.97 6.55 -12.55
CA LYS A 121 1.84 6.12 -11.44
C LYS A 121 2.17 7.25 -10.46
N HIS A 122 2.31 8.47 -10.97
CA HIS A 122 2.71 9.62 -10.17
C HIS A 122 1.59 10.06 -9.22
N GLU A 123 0.36 10.09 -9.71
CA GLU A 123 -0.82 10.48 -8.93
C GLU A 123 -1.13 9.47 -7.84
N LEU A 124 -1.05 8.17 -8.14
CA LEU A 124 -1.23 7.11 -7.14
C LEU A 124 -0.14 7.17 -6.06
N LEU A 125 1.12 7.36 -6.46
CA LEU A 125 2.22 7.46 -5.51
C LEU A 125 2.13 8.74 -4.67
N ALA A 126 1.80 9.89 -5.27
CA ALA A 126 1.57 11.13 -4.55
C ALA A 126 0.43 11.00 -3.53
N SER A 127 -0.65 10.31 -3.91
CA SER A 127 -1.76 10.02 -3.01
C SER A 127 -1.32 9.15 -1.80
N LEU A 128 -0.43 8.17 -2.02
CA LEU A 128 0.15 7.36 -0.92
C LEU A 128 1.04 8.16 0.00
N LEU A 129 1.77 9.11 -0.54
CA LEU A 129 2.69 9.97 0.20
C LEU A 129 1.98 11.12 0.93
N GLU A 130 0.66 11.18 0.89
CA GLU A 130 -0.12 12.15 1.66
C GLU A 130 0.20 12.03 3.16
N PRO A 131 0.50 13.14 3.86
CA PRO A 131 1.00 13.12 5.24
C PRO A 131 0.13 12.33 6.22
N SER A 132 -1.19 12.39 6.07
CA SER A 132 -2.13 11.65 6.92
C SER A 132 -2.03 10.13 6.74
N ARG A 133 -1.78 9.68 5.52
CA ARG A 133 -1.63 8.26 5.18
C ARG A 133 -0.28 7.72 5.63
N VAL A 134 0.77 8.50 5.42
CA VAL A 134 2.11 8.17 5.91
C VAL A 134 2.13 8.06 7.43
N ALA A 135 1.52 9.01 8.14
CA ALA A 135 1.43 8.96 9.59
C ALA A 135 0.72 7.68 10.07
N LEU A 136 -0.38 7.30 9.43
CA LEU A 136 -1.09 6.05 9.74
C LEU A 136 -0.21 4.82 9.50
N LEU A 137 0.50 4.76 8.39
CA LEU A 137 1.39 3.63 8.07
C LEU A 137 2.55 3.52 9.07
N LEU A 138 3.12 4.66 9.49
CA LEU A 138 4.17 4.70 10.50
C LEU A 138 3.64 4.25 11.87
N GLU A 139 2.45 4.70 12.27
CA GLU A 139 1.78 4.25 13.49
C GLU A 139 1.59 2.73 13.50
N ILE A 140 1.10 2.17 12.39
CA ILE A 140 0.93 0.71 12.24
C ILE A 140 2.29 0.01 12.30
N ALA A 141 3.31 0.52 11.63
CA ALA A 141 4.64 -0.06 11.58
C ALA A 141 5.31 -0.09 12.98
N ILE A 142 5.11 0.97 13.78
CA ILE A 142 5.58 1.05 15.16
C ILE A 142 4.81 0.09 16.07
N GLY A 143 3.59 -0.28 15.73
CA GLY A 143 2.76 -1.19 16.49
C GLY A 143 3.39 -2.57 16.70
N LYS A 144 2.86 -3.32 17.68
CA LYS A 144 3.32 -4.69 18.02
C LYS A 144 2.50 -5.77 17.34
N GLU A 145 1.49 -5.40 16.60
CA GLU A 145 0.58 -6.32 15.93
C GLU A 145 1.28 -7.04 14.77
N ALA A 146 0.82 -8.26 14.44
CA ALA A 146 1.42 -9.08 13.41
C ALA A 146 1.46 -8.36 12.05
N TYR A 147 0.40 -7.63 11.70
CA TYR A 147 0.30 -6.86 10.46
C TYR A 147 1.25 -5.66 10.37
N SER A 148 1.96 -5.31 11.47
CA SER A 148 2.98 -4.24 11.43
C SER A 148 4.12 -4.56 10.45
N ILE A 149 4.40 -5.83 10.19
CA ILE A 149 5.38 -6.28 9.20
C ILE A 149 4.95 -5.87 7.79
N ALA A 150 3.68 -6.06 7.47
CA ALA A 150 3.13 -5.65 6.17
C ALA A 150 3.19 -4.12 5.98
N ALA A 151 2.99 -3.34 7.05
CA ALA A 151 3.16 -1.88 6.99
C ALA A 151 4.62 -1.48 6.75
N VAL A 152 5.59 -2.16 7.39
CA VAL A 152 7.03 -1.93 7.12
C VAL A 152 7.36 -2.24 5.67
N ARG A 153 6.85 -3.34 5.09
CA ARG A 153 7.03 -3.67 3.67
C ARG A 153 6.48 -2.59 2.76
N LEU A 154 5.28 -2.11 3.02
CA LEU A 154 4.68 -1.03 2.23
C LEU A 154 5.53 0.25 2.30
N LEU A 155 5.99 0.63 3.50
CA LEU A 155 6.90 1.78 3.66
C LEU A 155 8.22 1.58 2.91
N THR A 156 8.78 0.37 2.90
CA THR A 156 9.98 0.03 2.14
C THR A 156 9.78 0.25 0.65
N GLU A 157 8.66 -0.23 0.11
CA GLU A 157 8.32 -0.01 -1.30
C GLU A 157 8.11 1.47 -1.62
N LEU A 158 7.47 2.25 -0.74
CA LEU A 158 7.35 3.69 -0.91
C LEU A 158 8.72 4.38 -0.94
N VAL A 159 9.66 3.97 -0.09
CA VAL A 159 11.04 4.46 -0.11
C VAL A 159 11.71 4.11 -1.44
N VAL A 160 11.64 2.86 -1.88
CA VAL A 160 12.26 2.41 -3.14
C VAL A 160 11.74 3.17 -4.34
N HIS A 161 10.43 3.38 -4.39
CA HIS A 161 9.76 3.99 -5.54
C HIS A 161 9.68 5.52 -5.47
N SER A 162 10.00 6.13 -4.33
CA SER A 162 10.02 7.59 -4.15
C SER A 162 10.93 8.33 -5.15
N LYS A 163 11.98 7.67 -5.63
CA LYS A 163 12.91 8.20 -6.66
C LYS A 163 12.23 8.43 -8.02
N ASN A 164 11.10 7.79 -8.25
CA ASN A 164 10.38 7.87 -9.53
C ASN A 164 9.29 8.95 -9.52
N VAL A 165 9.19 9.71 -8.43
CA VAL A 165 8.23 10.80 -8.30
C VAL A 165 8.86 12.06 -8.89
N GLU A 166 8.27 12.59 -9.95
CA GLU A 166 8.71 13.79 -10.66
C GLU A 166 7.66 14.90 -10.49
N GLY A 167 8.10 16.15 -10.43
CA GLY A 167 7.25 17.33 -10.31
C GLY A 167 7.33 18.02 -8.95
N MET A 168 6.94 19.31 -8.90
CA MET A 168 7.08 20.15 -7.69
C MET A 168 6.15 19.71 -6.54
N GLU A 169 4.91 19.34 -6.83
CA GLU A 169 3.96 18.86 -5.81
C GLU A 169 4.41 17.53 -5.21
N ALA A 170 4.94 16.67 -6.07
CA ALA A 170 5.50 15.39 -5.66
C ALA A 170 6.76 15.56 -4.79
N ALA A 171 7.57 16.58 -5.05
CA ALA A 171 8.75 16.89 -4.23
C ALA A 171 8.35 17.29 -2.80
N ALA A 172 7.32 18.12 -2.64
CA ALA A 172 6.81 18.53 -1.33
C ALA A 172 6.24 17.33 -0.54
N SER A 173 5.50 16.46 -1.20
CA SER A 173 4.97 15.22 -0.60
C SER A 173 6.09 14.29 -0.15
N LEU A 174 7.17 14.18 -0.94
CA LEU A 174 8.36 13.41 -0.59
C LEU A 174 9.12 14.00 0.61
N GLU A 175 9.28 15.32 0.67
CA GLU A 175 9.91 15.97 1.82
C GLU A 175 9.09 15.72 3.10
N GLY A 176 7.77 15.84 3.01
CA GLY A 176 6.86 15.53 4.09
C GLY A 176 6.98 14.07 4.56
N PHE A 177 7.01 13.12 3.62
CA PHE A 177 7.21 11.69 3.89
C PHE A 177 8.52 11.45 4.63
N PHE A 178 9.64 11.94 4.11
CA PHE A 178 10.93 11.74 4.73
C PHE A 178 11.07 12.45 6.08
N GLY A 179 10.42 13.61 6.26
CA GLY A 179 10.38 14.30 7.55
C GLY A 179 9.66 13.49 8.62
N GLN A 180 8.49 12.93 8.32
CA GLN A 180 7.76 12.05 9.23
C GLN A 180 8.53 10.76 9.51
N PHE A 181 9.08 10.14 8.46
CA PHE A 181 9.89 8.94 8.59
C PHE A 181 11.09 9.19 9.51
N GLN A 182 11.80 10.32 9.35
CA GLN A 182 12.92 10.69 10.19
C GLN A 182 12.50 10.89 11.66
N ALA A 183 11.36 11.51 11.92
CA ALA A 183 10.84 11.70 13.27
C ALA A 183 10.55 10.37 13.99
N CYS A 184 10.02 9.38 13.27
CA CYS A 184 9.69 8.06 13.81
C CYS A 184 10.85 7.05 13.75
N PHE A 185 11.96 7.39 13.10
CA PHE A 185 13.07 6.49 12.82
C PHE A 185 13.69 5.86 14.08
N GLY A 186 13.91 6.66 15.11
CA GLY A 186 14.46 6.18 16.38
C GLY A 186 13.57 5.16 17.07
N GLU A 187 12.26 5.33 16.97
CA GLU A 187 11.27 4.43 17.53
C GLU A 187 11.15 3.12 16.73
N LEU A 188 11.14 3.21 15.41
CA LEU A 188 11.17 2.04 14.52
C LEU A 188 12.39 1.15 14.79
N VAL A 189 13.56 1.75 14.96
CA VAL A 189 14.79 1.01 15.22
C VAL A 189 14.89 0.55 16.68
N GLY A 190 14.32 1.30 17.62
CA GLY A 190 14.24 0.91 19.03
C GLY A 190 13.53 -0.42 19.25
N GLN A 191 12.70 -0.84 18.28
CA GLN A 191 12.00 -2.12 18.29
C GLN A 191 12.85 -3.31 17.81
N ILE A 192 14.04 -3.07 17.26
CA ILE A 192 14.95 -4.13 16.80
C ILE A 192 15.76 -4.65 18.00
N ASP A 193 15.10 -5.33 18.94
CA ASP A 193 15.78 -5.90 20.10
C ASP A 193 16.18 -7.36 19.90
N ARG A 194 15.52 -8.08 18.99
CA ARG A 194 15.76 -9.49 18.72
C ARG A 194 15.63 -9.79 17.23
N PRO A 195 16.35 -10.80 16.72
CA PRO A 195 16.16 -11.28 15.36
C PRO A 195 14.72 -11.73 15.16
N SER A 196 14.03 -11.06 14.27
CA SER A 196 12.65 -11.35 13.89
C SER A 196 12.43 -10.98 12.44
N LEU A 197 11.37 -11.47 11.82
CA LEU A 197 11.02 -11.09 10.45
C LEU A 197 10.84 -9.57 10.34
N LYS A 198 10.21 -8.95 11.34
CA LYS A 198 10.04 -7.49 11.40
C LYS A 198 11.39 -6.76 11.45
N SER A 199 12.36 -7.28 12.20
CA SER A 199 13.72 -6.71 12.28
C SER A 199 14.41 -6.74 10.92
N LEU A 200 14.28 -7.84 10.16
CA LEU A 200 14.84 -7.96 8.81
C LEU A 200 14.20 -6.97 7.83
N GLU A 201 12.89 -6.85 7.86
CA GLU A 201 12.15 -5.90 7.00
C GLU A 201 12.52 -4.45 7.35
N LEU A 202 12.67 -4.12 8.64
CA LEU A 202 13.15 -2.80 9.07
C LEU A 202 14.58 -2.52 8.60
N MET A 203 15.47 -3.52 8.65
CA MET A 203 16.84 -3.39 8.13
C MET A 203 16.85 -3.15 6.62
N GLU A 204 16.03 -3.86 5.86
CA GLU A 204 15.88 -3.65 4.42
C GLU A 204 15.40 -2.22 4.13
N MET A 205 14.35 -1.76 4.80
CA MET A 205 13.84 -0.40 4.67
C MET A 205 14.91 0.66 4.93
N LEU A 206 15.73 0.45 5.95
CA LEU A 206 16.82 1.36 6.29
C LEU A 206 17.93 1.34 5.23
N ALA A 207 18.30 0.15 4.75
CA ALA A 207 19.30 0.01 3.69
C ALA A 207 18.85 0.72 2.40
N GLN A 208 17.58 0.60 2.03
CA GLN A 208 17.02 1.30 0.87
C GLN A 208 17.00 2.83 1.09
N SER A 209 16.65 3.29 2.28
CA SER A 209 16.68 4.71 2.64
C SER A 209 18.07 5.31 2.49
N LEU A 210 19.12 4.58 2.89
CA LEU A 210 20.51 4.99 2.72
C LEU A 210 20.94 5.09 1.25
N ARG A 211 20.49 4.16 0.40
CA ARG A 211 20.80 4.15 -1.04
C ARG A 211 20.27 5.38 -1.77
N LEU A 212 19.22 6.01 -1.28
CA LEU A 212 18.61 7.17 -1.94
C LEU A 212 19.45 8.44 -1.85
N LYS A 213 20.62 8.44 -1.17
CA LYS A 213 21.51 9.60 -0.96
C LYS A 213 20.78 10.87 -0.49
N ARG A 214 19.53 10.75 -0.08
CA ARG A 214 18.75 11.86 0.46
C ARG A 214 19.06 11.98 1.95
N ARG A 215 18.98 13.18 2.51
CA ARG A 215 19.26 13.48 3.92
C ARG A 215 18.23 12.88 4.90
N VAL A 216 17.81 11.66 4.64
CA VAL A 216 16.90 10.92 5.53
C VAL A 216 17.63 10.53 6.82
N VAL A 217 18.95 10.37 6.72
CA VAL A 217 19.80 9.98 7.83
C VAL A 217 20.63 11.17 8.25
N SER A 218 20.37 11.68 9.45
CA SER A 218 21.22 12.66 10.10
C SER A 218 22.32 11.97 10.92
N PRO A 219 23.42 12.65 11.26
CA PRO A 219 24.44 12.13 12.18
C PRO A 219 23.87 11.64 13.52
N ALA A 220 22.74 12.20 13.96
CA ALA A 220 22.04 11.75 15.16
C ALA A 220 21.54 10.29 15.08
N HIS A 221 21.43 9.73 13.89
CA HIS A 221 21.00 8.35 13.68
C HIS A 221 22.18 7.35 13.62
N PHE A 222 23.45 7.79 13.61
CA PHE A 222 24.60 6.89 13.58
C PHE A 222 24.63 5.87 14.73
N PRO A 223 24.28 6.21 15.99
CA PRO A 223 24.23 5.21 17.06
C PRO A 223 23.26 4.05 16.75
N VAL A 224 22.19 4.37 16.05
CA VAL A 224 21.16 3.40 15.62
C VAL A 224 21.72 2.47 14.55
N PHE A 225 22.46 2.99 13.57
CA PHE A 225 23.14 2.17 12.57
C PHE A 225 24.20 1.28 13.18
N ASN A 226 24.98 1.78 14.12
CA ASN A 226 25.97 0.98 14.82
C ASN A 226 25.30 -0.18 15.57
N ARG A 227 24.17 0.08 16.24
CA ARG A 227 23.38 -0.97 16.91
C ARG A 227 22.87 -2.01 15.91
N LEU A 228 22.40 -1.61 14.72
CA LEU A 228 22.00 -2.52 13.65
C LEU A 228 23.17 -3.38 13.16
N LEU A 229 24.33 -2.77 12.92
CA LEU A 229 25.55 -3.47 12.52
C LEU A 229 26.00 -4.46 13.60
N ASP A 230 25.92 -4.08 14.87
CA ASP A 230 26.23 -4.97 16.01
C ASP A 230 25.28 -6.15 16.10
N LEU A 231 23.98 -5.94 15.82
CA LEU A 231 23.00 -7.00 15.77
C LEU A 231 23.27 -7.97 14.60
N MET A 232 23.63 -7.45 13.43
CA MET A 232 23.97 -8.26 12.26
C MET A 232 25.26 -9.06 12.47
N ALA A 233 26.24 -8.50 13.20
CA ALA A 233 27.51 -9.18 13.45
C ALA A 233 27.42 -10.30 14.51
N LYS A 234 26.36 -10.34 15.32
CA LYS A 234 26.12 -11.34 16.38
C LYS A 234 25.31 -12.54 15.92
N HIS A 235 24.79 -12.51 14.71
CA HIS A 235 23.96 -13.56 14.10
C HIS A 235 24.42 -13.92 12.69
#